data_78249ff51f7c32037b7e0a936a0dba1a
#
_entry.id   78249ff51f7c32037b7e0a936a0dba1a
#
_cell.length_a   1.000
_cell.length_b   1.000
_cell.length_c   1.000
_cell.angle_alpha   90.00
_cell.angle_beta   90.00
_cell.angle_gamma   90.00
#
_symmetry.space_group_name_H-M   'P 1'
#
loop_
_entity.id
_entity.type
_entity.pdbx_description
1 polymer ?
#
loop_
_entity_poly.entity_id
_entity_poly.type
_entity_poly.pdbx_seq_one_letter_code
_entity_poly.pdbx_strand_id
1 'polypeptide(L)'
;MGCKFCASTLDGLARSLTPSEMLDQIYRIEKHIGERVSNVVVMGTGEPFDNYDNLVGFLRLLHDPNGLNLSLRNITVSTCGLVPGIKKFAEDFPQVNLAISLHAPNDEIRCRTMPVSKAYPMP
;
A
#
# COMPACT_ATOMS: atom_id res chain seq x y z
N MET A 1 7.49 10.54 -0.22
CA MET A 1 7.76 10.21 -1.65
C MET A 1 7.85 11.43 -2.56
N GLY A 2 7.08 12.46 -2.36
CA GLY A 2 7.19 13.73 -3.07
C GLY A 2 6.68 13.74 -4.51
N CYS A 3 5.76 12.84 -4.86
CA CYS A 3 5.15 12.82 -6.19
C CYS A 3 4.35 14.11 -6.45
N LYS A 4 4.63 14.79 -7.56
CA LYS A 4 4.10 16.14 -7.83
C LYS A 4 2.60 16.18 -8.07
N PHE A 5 1.99 15.06 -8.47
CA PHE A 5 0.55 14.98 -8.72
C PHE A 5 -0.26 14.63 -7.46
N CYS A 6 0.38 14.36 -6.35
CA CYS A 6 -0.27 13.88 -5.13
C CYS A 6 -0.43 15.01 -4.10
N ALA A 7 -1.67 15.32 -3.73
CA ALA A 7 -1.96 16.35 -2.72
C ALA A 7 -1.40 16.02 -1.34
N SER A 8 -1.28 14.73 -0.99
CA SER A 8 -0.72 14.32 0.30
C SER A 8 0.77 14.62 0.47
N THR A 9 1.49 14.96 -0.60
CA THR A 9 2.90 15.35 -0.50
C THR A 9 3.10 16.79 -0.01
N LEU A 10 2.05 17.61 0.00
CA LEU A 10 2.13 19.03 0.40
C LEU A 10 2.53 19.20 1.87
N ASP A 11 2.02 18.34 2.75
CA ASP A 11 2.27 18.41 4.20
C ASP A 11 3.34 17.42 4.68
N GLY A 12 3.89 16.61 3.78
CA GLY A 12 4.87 15.57 4.09
C GLY A 12 4.28 14.42 4.90
N LEU A 13 5.16 13.61 5.49
CA LEU A 13 4.77 12.46 6.32
C LEU A 13 4.62 12.90 7.78
N ALA A 14 3.42 12.72 8.36
CA ALA A 14 3.21 12.96 9.79
C ALA A 14 3.79 11.81 10.63
N ARG A 15 3.39 10.56 10.35
CA ARG A 15 3.96 9.34 10.93
C ARG A 15 3.44 8.11 10.18
N SER A 16 4.15 6.98 10.37
CA SER A 16 3.68 5.69 9.86
C SER A 16 2.64 5.09 10.80
N LEU A 17 1.63 4.44 10.22
CA LEU A 17 0.58 3.77 11.00
C LEU A 17 1.05 2.40 11.49
N THR A 18 0.59 2.01 12.68
CA THR A 18 0.76 0.66 13.21
C THR A 18 -0.26 -0.29 12.57
N PRO A 19 -0.02 -1.63 12.62
CA PRO A 19 -1.00 -2.60 12.11
C PRO A 19 -2.39 -2.46 12.73
N SER A 20 -2.47 -2.23 14.04
CA SER A 20 -3.76 -2.06 14.73
C SER A 20 -4.49 -0.80 14.32
N GLU A 21 -3.79 0.29 14.04
CA GLU A 21 -4.40 1.53 13.54
C GLU A 21 -5.00 1.33 12.14
N MET A 22 -4.29 0.61 11.26
CA MET A 22 -4.80 0.26 9.94
C MET A 22 -6.04 -0.63 10.04
N LEU A 23 -6.01 -1.62 10.90
CA LEU A 23 -7.11 -2.57 11.12
C LEU A 23 -8.34 -1.87 11.73
N ASP A 24 -8.15 -0.93 12.64
CA ASP A 24 -9.23 -0.18 13.30
C ASP A 24 -10.09 0.57 12.28
N GLN A 25 -9.52 1.07 11.19
CA GLN A 25 -10.27 1.72 10.12
C GLN A 25 -11.33 0.78 9.54
N ILE A 26 -10.98 -0.49 9.32
CA ILE A 26 -11.88 -1.50 8.76
C ILE A 26 -13.01 -1.80 9.76
N TYR A 27 -12.67 -2.03 11.03
CA TYR A 27 -13.68 -2.30 12.06
C TYR A 27 -14.65 -1.13 12.23
N ARG A 28 -14.18 0.10 12.18
CA ARG A 28 -15.04 1.28 12.28
C ARG A 28 -15.98 1.42 11.08
N ILE A 29 -15.46 1.12 9.87
CA ILE A 29 -16.29 1.13 8.66
C ILE A 29 -17.36 0.04 8.73
N GLU A 30 -17.00 -1.19 9.11
CA GLU A 30 -17.95 -2.30 9.25
C GLU A 30 -19.04 -1.97 10.28
N LYS A 31 -18.66 -1.39 11.41
CA LYS A 31 -19.60 -0.97 12.44
C LYS A 31 -20.56 0.11 11.93
N HIS A 32 -20.04 1.05 11.14
CA HIS A 32 -20.83 2.17 10.64
C HIS A 32 -21.84 1.75 9.58
N ILE A 33 -21.44 0.88 8.63
CA ILE A 33 -22.30 0.45 7.52
C ILE A 33 -23.12 -0.81 7.85
N GLY A 34 -22.74 -1.57 8.89
CA GLY A 34 -23.42 -2.82 9.26
C GLY A 34 -23.17 -3.99 8.32
N GLU A 35 -22.17 -3.90 7.46
CA GLU A 35 -21.80 -4.93 6.48
C GLU A 35 -20.33 -5.31 6.61
N ARG A 36 -20.00 -6.55 6.18
CA ARG A 36 -18.63 -7.03 6.17
C ARG A 36 -17.83 -6.39 5.02
N VAL A 37 -16.61 -5.95 5.32
CA VAL A 37 -15.66 -5.53 4.27
C VAL A 37 -15.13 -6.79 3.58
N SER A 38 -15.29 -6.86 2.26
CA SER A 38 -14.88 -8.03 1.46
C SER A 38 -13.58 -7.81 0.70
N ASN A 39 -13.22 -6.57 0.38
CA ASN A 39 -12.01 -6.22 -0.36
C ASN A 39 -11.32 -5.03 0.29
N VAL A 40 -9.99 -5.03 0.26
CA VAL A 40 -9.17 -3.96 0.82
C VAL A 40 -8.13 -3.53 -0.20
N VAL A 41 -8.01 -2.22 -0.40
CA VAL A 41 -6.95 -1.64 -1.22
C VAL A 41 -6.09 -0.74 -0.34
N VAL A 42 -4.80 -1.05 -0.25
CA VAL A 42 -3.82 -0.26 0.49
C VAL A 42 -3.13 0.68 -0.51
N MET A 43 -3.60 1.93 -0.59
CA MET A 43 -3.06 2.86 -1.59
C MET A 43 -2.77 4.27 -1.07
N GLY A 44 -2.99 4.55 0.17
CA GLY A 44 -2.66 5.86 0.74
C GLY A 44 -3.14 6.01 2.17
N THR A 45 -2.84 7.09 2.81
CA THR A 45 -2.06 8.24 2.30
C THR A 45 -0.57 7.97 2.55
N GLY A 46 0.23 7.96 1.48
CA GLY A 46 1.66 7.65 1.55
C GLY A 46 2.05 6.41 0.75
N GLU A 47 3.27 5.92 0.97
CA GLU A 47 3.81 4.72 0.32
C GLU A 47 3.77 3.53 1.28
N PRO A 48 2.97 2.49 1.01
CA PRO A 48 2.88 1.33 1.90
C PRO A 48 4.22 0.64 2.16
N PHE A 49 5.11 0.57 1.17
CA PHE A 49 6.40 -0.09 1.33
C PHE A 49 7.43 0.71 2.14
N ASP A 50 7.20 2.00 2.40
CA ASP A 50 7.96 2.76 3.39
C ASP A 50 7.61 2.35 4.83
N ASN A 51 6.51 1.64 5.02
CA ASN A 51 6.02 1.15 6.30
C ASN A 51 5.86 -0.39 6.26
N TYR A 52 6.84 -1.07 5.68
CA TYR A 52 6.75 -2.47 5.28
C TYR A 52 6.40 -3.42 6.42
N ASP A 53 7.11 -3.34 7.54
CA ASP A 53 6.89 -4.28 8.66
C ASP A 53 5.48 -4.14 9.25
N ASN A 54 4.99 -2.91 9.37
CA ASN A 54 3.63 -2.64 9.83
C ASN A 54 2.59 -3.09 8.80
N LEU A 55 2.88 -2.92 7.51
CA LEU A 55 2.03 -3.43 6.43
C LEU A 55 1.89 -4.95 6.50
N VAL A 56 3.00 -5.66 6.67
CA VAL A 56 3.00 -7.13 6.82
C VAL A 56 2.18 -7.55 8.02
N GLY A 57 2.37 -6.90 9.17
CA GLY A 57 1.57 -7.16 10.37
C GLY A 57 0.07 -6.97 10.14
N PHE A 58 -0.30 -5.90 9.46
CA PHE A 58 -1.67 -5.61 9.09
C PHE A 58 -2.28 -6.69 8.17
N LEU A 59 -1.54 -7.10 7.13
CA LEU A 59 -2.00 -8.15 6.21
C LEU A 59 -2.21 -9.49 6.92
N ARG A 60 -1.33 -9.84 7.85
CA ARG A 60 -1.49 -11.06 8.66
C ARG A 60 -2.74 -10.99 9.53
N LEU A 61 -3.02 -9.84 10.13
CA LEU A 61 -4.23 -9.65 10.94
C LEU A 61 -5.50 -9.74 10.08
N LEU A 62 -5.49 -9.18 8.87
CA LEU A 62 -6.62 -9.28 7.94
C LEU A 62 -6.93 -10.72 7.56
N HIS A 63 -5.90 -11.53 7.36
CA HIS A 63 -6.02 -12.90 6.91
C HIS A 63 -6.23 -13.90 8.05
N ASP A 64 -6.06 -13.49 9.29
CA ASP A 64 -6.17 -14.37 10.46
C ASP A 64 -7.57 -15.01 10.53
N PRO A 65 -7.66 -16.37 10.59
CA PRO A 65 -8.96 -17.05 10.71
C PRO A 65 -9.74 -16.69 11.96
N ASN A 66 -9.05 -16.28 13.04
CA ASN A 66 -9.68 -15.85 14.29
C ASN A 66 -10.10 -14.38 14.28
N GLY A 67 -9.73 -13.62 13.24
CA GLY A 67 -10.10 -12.23 13.02
C GLY A 67 -11.05 -12.09 11.85
N LEU A 68 -10.75 -11.17 10.94
CA LEU A 68 -11.57 -10.90 9.76
C LEU A 68 -11.55 -12.04 8.74
N ASN A 69 -10.54 -12.89 8.76
CA ASN A 69 -10.38 -14.02 7.84
C ASN A 69 -10.56 -13.61 6.37
N LEU A 70 -9.96 -12.48 5.99
CA LEU A 70 -10.02 -11.96 4.63
C LEU A 70 -9.07 -12.73 3.73
N SER A 71 -9.54 -13.15 2.56
CA SER A 71 -8.65 -13.80 1.58
C SER A 71 -7.59 -12.83 1.09
N LEU A 72 -6.33 -13.28 1.02
CA LEU A 72 -5.23 -12.48 0.47
C LEU A 72 -5.48 -12.05 -0.99
N ARG A 73 -6.25 -12.81 -1.73
CA ARG A 73 -6.66 -12.48 -3.11
C ARG A 73 -7.62 -11.30 -3.20
N ASN A 74 -8.25 -10.94 -2.10
CA ASN A 74 -9.16 -9.80 -2.01
C ASN A 74 -8.45 -8.54 -1.50
N ILE A 75 -7.13 -8.58 -1.40
CA ILE A 75 -6.31 -7.46 -0.96
C ILE A 75 -5.42 -6.99 -2.11
N THR A 76 -5.36 -5.70 -2.32
CA THR A 76 -4.47 -5.06 -3.29
C THR A 76 -3.59 -4.05 -2.57
N VAL A 77 -2.29 -4.09 -2.82
CA VAL A 77 -1.35 -3.09 -2.31
C VAL A 77 -0.81 -2.29 -3.48
N SER A 78 -0.87 -0.97 -3.39
CA SER A 78 -0.35 -0.06 -4.41
C SER A 78 0.98 0.55 -3.96
N THR A 79 1.93 0.60 -4.86
CA THR A 79 3.25 1.22 -4.61
C THR A 79 3.63 2.14 -5.75
N CYS A 80 4.42 3.16 -5.45
CA CYS A 80 5.02 4.01 -6.48
C CYS A 80 6.34 3.45 -7.03
N GLY A 81 6.77 2.27 -6.61
CA GLY A 81 7.87 1.54 -7.24
C GLY A 81 9.13 1.41 -6.40
N LEU A 82 9.03 1.16 -5.10
CA LEU A 82 10.17 0.77 -4.26
C LEU A 82 10.56 -0.67 -4.57
N VAL A 83 11.48 -0.87 -5.51
CA VAL A 83 11.81 -2.19 -6.08
C VAL A 83 12.22 -3.23 -5.04
N PRO A 84 13.08 -2.93 -4.04
CA PRO A 84 13.40 -3.91 -3.00
C PRO A 84 12.17 -4.40 -2.23
N GLY A 85 11.25 -3.50 -1.93
CA GLY A 85 9.97 -3.83 -1.28
C GLY A 85 9.08 -4.71 -2.16
N ILE A 86 9.02 -4.43 -3.46
CA ILE A 86 8.27 -5.22 -4.43
C ILE A 86 8.76 -6.67 -4.44
N LYS A 87 10.06 -6.87 -4.53
CA LYS A 87 10.67 -8.21 -4.55
C LYS A 87 10.40 -8.97 -3.27
N LYS A 88 10.61 -8.34 -2.14
CA LYS A 88 10.36 -8.94 -0.82
C LYS A 88 8.87 -9.28 -0.64
N PHE A 89 7.99 -8.39 -1.07
CA PHE A 89 6.54 -8.59 -0.99
C PHE A 89 6.06 -9.74 -1.87
N ALA A 90 6.63 -9.92 -3.06
CA ALA A 90 6.30 -11.03 -3.94
C ALA A 90 6.66 -12.40 -3.32
N GLU A 91 7.73 -12.45 -2.52
CA GLU A 91 8.12 -13.64 -1.79
C GLU A 91 7.22 -13.89 -0.57
N ASP A 92 6.90 -12.84 0.18
CA ASP A 92 6.14 -12.93 1.43
C ASP A 92 4.63 -13.14 1.19
N PHE A 93 4.07 -12.50 0.18
CA PHE A 93 2.62 -12.50 -0.10
C PHE A 93 2.33 -12.68 -1.60
N PRO A 94 2.61 -13.85 -2.18
CA PRO A 94 2.40 -14.05 -3.62
C PRO A 94 0.92 -14.01 -4.06
N GLN A 95 -0.01 -14.14 -3.13
CA GLN A 95 -1.46 -14.14 -3.42
C GLN A 95 -2.09 -12.75 -3.36
N VAL A 96 -1.42 -11.77 -2.75
CA VAL A 96 -1.90 -10.39 -2.68
C VAL A 96 -1.66 -9.70 -4.02
N ASN A 97 -2.66 -8.97 -4.50
CA ASN A 97 -2.54 -8.21 -5.73
C ASN A 97 -1.60 -7.02 -5.53
N LEU A 98 -0.72 -6.78 -6.47
CA LEU A 98 0.20 -5.64 -6.47
C LEU A 98 -0.16 -4.70 -7.62
N ALA A 99 -0.34 -3.43 -7.31
CA ALA A 99 -0.52 -2.37 -8.29
C ALA A 99 0.66 -1.41 -8.25
N ILE A 100 1.12 -0.97 -9.40
CA ILE A 100 2.23 -0.04 -9.52
C ILE A 100 1.74 1.27 -10.11
N SER A 101 1.99 2.37 -9.41
CA SER A 101 1.70 3.71 -9.90
C SER A 101 2.74 4.11 -10.93
N LEU A 102 2.47 3.80 -12.19
CA LEU A 102 3.41 4.05 -13.29
C LEU A 102 3.34 5.48 -13.80
N HIS A 103 2.16 5.94 -14.16
CA HIS A 103 1.82 7.31 -14.60
C HIS A 103 2.61 7.87 -15.79
N ALA A 104 3.51 7.10 -16.41
CA ALA A 104 4.31 7.55 -17.54
C ALA A 104 4.77 6.36 -18.40
N PRO A 105 4.96 6.56 -19.72
CA PRO A 105 5.40 5.49 -20.62
C PRO A 105 6.93 5.23 -20.58
N ASN A 106 7.72 6.16 -20.01
CA ASN A 106 9.17 6.04 -19.91
C ASN A 106 9.71 6.76 -18.68
N ASP A 107 10.99 6.55 -18.37
CA ASP A 107 11.65 7.16 -17.20
C ASP A 107 11.79 8.66 -17.29
N GLU A 108 12.02 9.20 -18.50
CA GLU A 108 12.18 10.63 -18.69
C GLU A 108 10.93 11.40 -18.22
N ILE A 109 9.75 10.96 -18.64
CA ILE A 109 8.48 11.57 -18.25
C ILE A 109 8.18 11.28 -16.77
N ARG A 110 8.43 10.05 -16.34
CA ARG A 110 8.14 9.60 -14.98
C ARG A 110 8.96 10.38 -13.93
N CYS A 111 10.23 10.66 -14.22
CA CYS A 111 11.11 11.42 -13.32
C CYS A 111 10.63 12.86 -13.09
N ARG A 112 9.84 13.42 -13.99
CA ARG A 112 9.30 14.78 -13.85
C ARG A 112 8.27 14.90 -12.73
N THR A 113 7.53 13.82 -12.44
CA THR A 113 6.43 13.80 -11.45
C THR A 113 6.64 12.86 -10.30
N MET A 114 7.49 11.84 -10.44
CA MET A 114 7.74 10.81 -9.44
C MET A 114 9.22 10.71 -9.10
N PRO A 115 9.69 11.35 -8.02
CA PRO A 115 11.11 11.31 -7.62
C PRO A 115 11.68 9.90 -7.42
N VAL A 116 10.84 8.94 -7.01
CA VAL A 116 11.24 7.54 -6.82
C VAL A 116 11.82 6.90 -8.10
N SER A 117 11.43 7.39 -9.27
CA SER A 117 11.91 6.90 -10.56
C SER A 117 13.42 7.11 -10.76
N LYS A 118 14.02 8.07 -10.06
CA LYS A 118 15.48 8.30 -10.09
C LYS A 118 16.23 7.19 -9.39
N ALA A 119 15.69 6.66 -8.30
CA ALA A 119 16.31 5.57 -7.55
C ALA A 119 16.00 4.21 -8.17
N TYR A 120 14.79 4.04 -8.70
CA TYR A 120 14.30 2.77 -9.25
C TYR A 120 13.69 2.98 -10.64
N PRO A 121 14.52 3.12 -11.69
CA PRO A 121 14.03 3.30 -13.06
C PRO A 121 13.33 2.04 -13.60
N MET A 122 12.53 2.23 -14.64
CA MET A 122 11.93 1.12 -15.37
C MET A 122 13.01 0.31 -16.09
N PRO A 123 12.86 -1.03 -16.18
CA PRO A 123 13.81 -1.86 -16.94
C PRO A 123 13.78 -1.58 -18.44
#